data_7710829e1e01bbebfa33312b0b144f3f
#
_entry.id   7710829e1e01bbebfa33312b0b144f3f
#
_cell.length_a   1.000
_cell.length_b   1.000
_cell.length_c   1.000
_cell.angle_alpha   90.00
_cell.angle_beta   90.00
_cell.angle_gamma   90.00
#
_symmetry.space_group_name_H-M   'P 1'
#
loop_
_entity.id
_entity.type
_entity.pdbx_description
1 polymer ?
#
loop_
_entity_poly.entity_id
_entity_poly.type
_entity_poly.pdbx_seq_one_letter_code
_entity_poly.pdbx_strand_id
1 'polypeptide(L)'
;MFYSLIINDLYINAVYRIIFGVASKKMCIFAQTKTKIQTINGLFMELKGTKTEANLKAAFAGESQAHTKYLYYASKAKKEGYVQIGNLFEETAKNEKEHAKIWFKYLHGGEIPSTEVNLTDAADGENFEWTDMYAEFAATAREEGFADIAFLFEKVGAIEKTHEERYRKLLGNVKEGVVFSRDEDMIWECSNCGHIVVGKKAPELCPVCKHPKSYFMLRADNY
;
A
#
# COMPACT_ATOMS: atom_id res chain seq x y z
N MET A 1 13.13 -6.93 -34.91
CA MET A 1 14.53 -6.94 -34.48
C MET A 1 14.74 -5.70 -33.60
N PHE A 2 14.46 -5.85 -32.29
CA PHE A 2 14.50 -4.72 -31.32
C PHE A 2 15.85 -4.73 -30.62
N TYR A 3 16.66 -3.69 -30.81
CA TYR A 3 17.88 -3.46 -30.03
C TYR A 3 17.52 -2.85 -28.67
N SER A 4 17.73 -3.62 -27.63
CA SER A 4 17.69 -3.15 -26.24
C SER A 4 19.01 -2.41 -25.98
N LEU A 5 18.94 -1.08 -25.84
CA LEU A 5 20.06 -0.28 -25.33
C LEU A 5 20.02 -0.31 -23.80
N ILE A 6 20.85 -1.16 -23.22
CA ILE A 6 21.24 -1.07 -21.83
C ILE A 6 22.27 0.08 -21.73
N ILE A 7 21.84 1.25 -21.32
CA ILE A 7 22.74 2.37 -21.01
C ILE A 7 23.22 2.19 -19.57
N ASN A 8 24.48 1.80 -19.44
CA ASN A 8 25.17 1.58 -18.16
C ASN A 8 25.29 2.88 -17.36
N ASP A 9 25.09 2.82 -16.03
CA ASP A 9 25.27 3.92 -15.05
C ASP A 9 26.62 4.66 -15.15
N LEU A 10 27.63 4.02 -15.72
CA LEU A 10 28.95 4.59 -16.00
C LEU A 10 28.92 5.71 -17.06
N TYR A 11 27.99 5.66 -18.01
CA TYR A 11 27.92 6.67 -19.07
C TYR A 11 27.28 7.98 -18.59
N ILE A 12 26.29 7.89 -17.73
CA ILE A 12 25.61 9.05 -17.14
C ILE A 12 26.57 9.83 -16.23
N ASN A 13 27.39 9.14 -15.43
CA ASN A 13 28.40 9.78 -14.58
C ASN A 13 29.53 10.45 -15.37
N ALA A 14 29.91 9.94 -16.56
CA ALA A 14 30.91 10.53 -17.40
C ALA A 14 30.42 11.83 -18.07
N VAL A 15 29.18 11.86 -18.54
CA VAL A 15 28.58 13.05 -19.18
C VAL A 15 28.37 14.17 -18.16
N TYR A 16 27.98 13.86 -16.91
CA TYR A 16 27.82 14.86 -15.84
C TYR A 16 29.15 15.50 -15.41
N ARG A 17 30.26 14.75 -15.42
CA ARG A 17 31.60 15.31 -15.14
C ARG A 17 32.11 16.27 -16.20
N ILE A 18 31.71 16.09 -17.45
CA ILE A 18 32.15 16.95 -18.57
C ILE A 18 31.36 18.27 -18.59
N ILE A 19 30.11 18.29 -18.18
CA ILE A 19 29.25 19.48 -18.29
C ILE A 19 29.32 20.40 -17.06
N PHE A 20 29.57 19.90 -15.85
CA PHE A 20 29.40 20.67 -14.61
C PHE A 20 30.64 20.80 -13.72
N GLY A 21 31.78 20.26 -14.06
CA GLY A 21 33.13 20.63 -13.57
C GLY A 21 33.38 20.80 -12.06
N VAL A 22 32.51 20.34 -11.15
CA VAL A 22 32.67 20.53 -9.70
C VAL A 22 32.32 19.27 -8.91
N ALA A 23 33.32 18.71 -8.23
CA ALA A 23 33.16 17.67 -7.24
C ALA A 23 32.86 18.27 -5.85
N SER A 24 31.64 18.25 -5.37
CA SER A 24 31.31 18.61 -3.98
C SER A 24 30.60 17.46 -3.29
N LYS A 25 31.12 17.08 -2.10
CA LYS A 25 30.59 16.01 -1.21
C LYS A 25 29.15 16.24 -0.70
N LYS A 26 28.45 17.29 -1.11
CA LYS A 26 27.08 17.61 -0.70
C LYS A 26 26.00 17.04 -1.62
N MET A 27 26.35 16.37 -2.72
CA MET A 27 25.39 15.85 -3.71
C MET A 27 24.91 14.42 -3.45
N CYS A 28 25.33 13.76 -2.36
CA CYS A 28 24.84 12.43 -2.01
C CYS A 28 23.47 12.39 -1.31
N ILE A 29 22.89 13.52 -0.92
CA ILE A 29 21.59 13.54 -0.22
C ILE A 29 20.40 13.66 -1.19
N PHE A 30 20.64 14.08 -2.46
CA PHE A 30 19.56 14.21 -3.46
C PHE A 30 19.28 12.93 -4.28
N ALA A 31 20.01 11.86 -4.07
CA ALA A 31 19.89 10.63 -4.86
C ALA A 31 18.83 9.63 -4.35
N GLN A 32 18.07 9.95 -3.31
CA GLN A 32 17.07 9.02 -2.74
C GLN A 32 15.61 9.32 -3.10
N THR A 33 15.31 10.37 -3.85
CA THR A 33 13.99 10.53 -4.47
C THR A 33 14.05 10.08 -5.92
N LYS A 34 13.98 8.76 -6.15
CA LYS A 34 13.80 8.19 -7.49
C LYS A 34 12.38 8.43 -7.99
N THR A 35 12.02 9.67 -8.31
CA THR A 35 10.89 9.92 -9.20
C THR A 35 11.33 9.42 -10.58
N LYS A 36 10.74 8.33 -11.08
CA LYS A 36 10.96 7.87 -12.46
C LYS A 36 10.50 8.95 -13.42
N ILE A 37 11.44 9.69 -13.98
CA ILE A 37 11.22 10.73 -14.96
C ILE A 37 11.08 10.06 -16.32
N GLN A 38 9.93 10.18 -16.99
CA GLN A 38 9.75 9.75 -18.37
C GLN A 38 10.38 10.80 -19.29
N THR A 39 11.31 10.37 -20.15
CA THR A 39 11.96 11.24 -21.13
C THR A 39 11.17 11.18 -22.45
N ILE A 40 10.55 12.30 -22.83
CA ILE A 40 10.04 12.51 -24.19
C ILE A 40 10.82 13.68 -24.78
N ASN A 41 11.58 13.44 -25.85
CA ASN A 41 12.37 14.46 -26.59
C ASN A 41 13.37 15.26 -25.72
N GLY A 42 13.99 14.63 -24.70
CA GLY A 42 14.99 15.29 -23.87
C GLY A 42 14.45 16.26 -22.80
N LEU A 43 13.14 16.44 -22.69
CA LEU A 43 12.51 17.19 -21.61
C LEU A 43 12.08 16.22 -20.50
N PHE A 44 12.49 16.51 -19.27
CA PHE A 44 12.01 15.83 -18.08
C PHE A 44 10.63 16.40 -17.71
N MET A 45 9.57 15.59 -17.83
CA MET A 45 8.24 16.00 -17.42
C MET A 45 7.94 15.48 -16.01
N GLU A 46 7.71 16.39 -15.08
CA GLU A 46 7.24 16.04 -13.74
C GLU A 46 5.72 15.85 -13.78
N LEU A 47 5.23 14.74 -13.23
CA LEU A 47 3.79 14.41 -13.19
C LEU A 47 3.04 15.31 -12.20
N LYS A 48 3.69 15.67 -11.09
CA LYS A 48 3.10 16.41 -9.98
C LYS A 48 2.49 17.75 -10.42
N GLY A 49 1.25 18.02 -10.00
CA GLY A 49 0.53 19.25 -10.32
C GLY A 49 -0.08 19.31 -11.73
N THR A 50 0.05 18.26 -12.53
CA THR A 50 -0.50 18.22 -13.89
C THR A 50 -1.95 17.74 -13.93
N LYS A 51 -2.67 18.04 -15.02
CA LYS A 51 -3.99 17.46 -15.30
C LYS A 51 -3.90 15.93 -15.44
N THR A 52 -2.78 15.40 -15.90
CA THR A 52 -2.54 13.96 -16.01
C THR A 52 -2.49 13.31 -14.64
N GLU A 53 -1.86 13.94 -13.64
CA GLU A 53 -1.91 13.46 -12.25
C GLU A 53 -3.34 13.41 -11.73
N ALA A 54 -4.12 14.48 -11.94
CA ALA A 54 -5.52 14.51 -11.54
C ALA A 54 -6.35 13.40 -12.22
N ASN A 55 -6.12 13.16 -13.52
CA ASN A 55 -6.77 12.07 -14.26
C ASN A 55 -6.38 10.69 -13.73
N LEU A 56 -5.11 10.47 -13.37
CA LEU A 56 -4.65 9.22 -12.76
C LEU A 56 -5.31 8.98 -11.40
N LYS A 57 -5.44 10.01 -10.56
CA LYS A 57 -6.16 9.92 -9.28
C LYS A 57 -7.64 9.57 -9.48
N ALA A 58 -8.30 10.23 -10.43
CA ALA A 58 -9.69 9.94 -10.77
C ALA A 58 -9.88 8.53 -11.33
N ALA A 59 -8.98 8.07 -12.20
CA ALA A 59 -9.00 6.71 -12.73
C ALA A 59 -8.79 5.67 -11.62
N PHE A 60 -7.78 5.86 -10.75
CA PHE A 60 -7.57 4.99 -9.58
C PHE A 60 -8.81 4.88 -8.70
N ALA A 61 -9.45 6.02 -8.39
CA ALA A 61 -10.68 6.05 -7.60
C ALA A 61 -11.83 5.32 -8.30
N GLY A 62 -12.03 5.55 -9.61
CA GLY A 62 -13.07 4.91 -10.41
C GLY A 62 -12.93 3.39 -10.46
N GLU A 63 -11.75 2.88 -10.76
CA GLU A 63 -11.47 1.44 -10.81
C GLU A 63 -11.59 0.77 -9.44
N SER A 64 -11.15 1.45 -8.38
CA SER A 64 -11.29 0.95 -6.99
C SER A 64 -12.76 0.82 -6.58
N GLN A 65 -13.60 1.80 -6.95
CA GLN A 65 -15.04 1.74 -6.74
C GLN A 65 -15.69 0.64 -7.59
N ALA A 66 -15.30 0.49 -8.85
CA ALA A 66 -15.83 -0.54 -9.76
C ALA A 66 -15.52 -1.93 -9.20
N HIS A 67 -14.28 -2.19 -8.79
CA HIS A 67 -13.87 -3.43 -8.11
C HIS A 67 -14.80 -3.77 -6.94
N THR A 68 -15.00 -2.83 -6.02
CA THR A 68 -15.82 -3.06 -4.83
C THR A 68 -17.30 -3.28 -5.17
N LYS A 69 -17.87 -2.45 -6.04
CA LYS A 69 -19.27 -2.58 -6.50
C LYS A 69 -19.53 -3.92 -7.18
N TYR A 70 -18.64 -4.38 -8.05
CA TYR A 70 -18.83 -5.63 -8.78
C TYR A 70 -18.80 -6.85 -7.87
N LEU A 71 -18.04 -6.82 -6.76
CA LEU A 71 -18.12 -7.87 -5.73
C LEU A 71 -19.49 -7.90 -5.04
N TYR A 72 -20.09 -6.74 -4.77
CA TYR A 72 -21.46 -6.67 -4.22
C TYR A 72 -22.49 -7.17 -5.23
N TYR A 73 -22.36 -6.81 -6.53
CA TYR A 73 -23.24 -7.28 -7.59
C TYR A 73 -23.12 -8.81 -7.79
N ALA A 74 -21.90 -9.34 -7.74
CA ALA A 74 -21.65 -10.78 -7.79
C ALA A 74 -22.38 -11.54 -6.68
N SER A 75 -22.25 -11.04 -5.44
CA SER A 75 -22.95 -11.62 -4.28
C SER A 75 -24.45 -11.62 -4.45
N LYS A 76 -25.02 -10.51 -4.95
CA LYS A 76 -26.46 -10.40 -5.20
C LYS A 76 -26.93 -11.34 -6.30
N ALA A 77 -26.23 -11.38 -7.44
CA ALA A 77 -26.55 -12.24 -8.57
C ALA A 77 -26.57 -13.73 -8.18
N LYS A 78 -25.57 -14.17 -7.40
CA LYS A 78 -25.51 -15.55 -6.89
C LYS A 78 -26.68 -15.89 -5.95
N LYS A 79 -27.07 -14.97 -5.07
CA LYS A 79 -28.23 -15.13 -4.20
C LYS A 79 -29.56 -15.21 -4.97
N GLU A 80 -29.64 -14.59 -6.13
CA GLU A 80 -30.80 -14.64 -7.04
C GLU A 80 -30.77 -15.86 -7.98
N GLY A 81 -29.75 -16.73 -7.89
CA GLY A 81 -29.61 -17.93 -8.71
C GLY A 81 -28.86 -17.71 -10.02
N TYR A 82 -28.38 -16.50 -10.32
CA TYR A 82 -27.63 -16.17 -11.53
C TYR A 82 -26.11 -16.38 -11.34
N VAL A 83 -25.72 -17.63 -11.09
CA VAL A 83 -24.32 -17.97 -10.74
C VAL A 83 -23.34 -17.55 -11.83
N GLN A 84 -23.68 -17.75 -13.12
CA GLN A 84 -22.81 -17.34 -14.23
C GLN A 84 -22.59 -15.83 -14.24
N ILE A 85 -23.64 -15.04 -14.06
CA ILE A 85 -23.54 -13.57 -13.99
C ILE A 85 -22.68 -13.16 -12.80
N GLY A 86 -22.88 -13.78 -11.64
CA GLY A 86 -22.05 -13.55 -10.45
C GLY A 86 -20.56 -13.82 -10.71
N ASN A 87 -20.24 -14.93 -11.39
CA ASN A 87 -18.85 -15.25 -11.72
C ASN A 87 -18.22 -14.22 -12.69
N LEU A 88 -18.98 -13.72 -13.66
CA LEU A 88 -18.52 -12.68 -14.59
C LEU A 88 -18.25 -11.35 -13.85
N PHE A 89 -19.10 -10.97 -12.89
CA PHE A 89 -18.82 -9.82 -12.04
C PHE A 89 -17.55 -9.99 -11.21
N GLU A 90 -17.30 -11.17 -10.63
CA GLU A 90 -16.05 -11.43 -9.88
C GLU A 90 -14.81 -11.39 -10.77
N GLU A 91 -14.91 -11.90 -11.99
CA GLU A 91 -13.83 -11.85 -12.99
C GLU A 91 -13.52 -10.39 -13.35
N THR A 92 -14.56 -9.61 -13.70
CA THR A 92 -14.39 -8.20 -14.02
C THR A 92 -13.82 -7.42 -12.82
N ALA A 93 -14.30 -7.66 -11.59
CA ALA A 93 -13.75 -7.03 -10.39
C ALA A 93 -12.24 -7.28 -10.24
N LYS A 94 -11.73 -8.47 -10.58
CA LYS A 94 -10.30 -8.74 -10.58
C LYS A 94 -9.54 -7.90 -11.62
N ASN A 95 -10.14 -7.68 -12.79
CA ASN A 95 -9.55 -6.83 -13.84
C ASN A 95 -9.46 -5.39 -13.38
N GLU A 96 -10.54 -4.83 -12.80
CA GLU A 96 -10.56 -3.45 -12.30
C GLU A 96 -9.54 -3.22 -11.18
N LYS A 97 -9.31 -4.21 -10.32
CA LYS A 97 -8.23 -4.16 -9.33
C LYS A 97 -6.84 -4.02 -9.98
N GLU A 98 -6.58 -4.74 -11.09
CA GLU A 98 -5.29 -4.62 -11.79
C GLU A 98 -5.19 -3.30 -12.56
N HIS A 99 -6.29 -2.75 -13.12
CA HIS A 99 -6.32 -1.41 -13.69
C HIS A 99 -5.99 -0.35 -12.62
N ALA A 100 -6.66 -0.38 -11.46
CA ALA A 100 -6.37 0.51 -10.34
C ALA A 100 -4.88 0.46 -9.94
N LYS A 101 -4.28 -0.74 -9.88
CA LYS A 101 -2.88 -0.95 -9.56
C LYS A 101 -1.92 -0.30 -10.58
N ILE A 102 -2.30 -0.26 -11.87
CA ILE A 102 -1.52 0.45 -12.90
C ILE A 102 -1.46 1.94 -12.55
N TRP A 103 -2.61 2.57 -12.31
CA TRP A 103 -2.71 3.99 -12.00
C TRP A 103 -2.01 4.34 -10.68
N PHE A 104 -2.19 3.50 -9.66
CA PHE A 104 -1.49 3.62 -8.38
C PHE A 104 0.03 3.66 -8.56
N LYS A 105 0.59 2.75 -9.36
CA LYS A 105 2.04 2.72 -9.63
C LYS A 105 2.52 4.01 -10.31
N TYR A 106 1.78 4.53 -11.29
CA TYR A 106 2.15 5.80 -11.93
C TYR A 106 2.16 6.97 -10.95
N LEU A 107 1.21 7.01 -10.02
CA LEU A 107 1.15 8.01 -8.95
C LEU A 107 2.32 7.90 -7.95
N HIS A 108 2.96 6.72 -7.87
CA HIS A 108 4.05 6.40 -6.94
C HIS A 108 5.39 6.11 -7.64
N GLY A 109 5.66 6.76 -8.77
CA GLY A 109 6.94 6.63 -9.47
C GLY A 109 7.15 5.31 -10.22
N GLY A 110 6.09 4.56 -10.51
CA GLY A 110 6.08 3.36 -11.35
C GLY A 110 6.13 2.03 -10.59
N GLU A 111 6.14 2.05 -9.26
CA GLU A 111 6.13 0.84 -8.42
C GLU A 111 5.23 1.02 -7.18
N ILE A 112 4.90 -0.06 -6.50
CA ILE A 112 4.28 0.00 -5.18
C ILE A 112 5.39 0.35 -4.17
N PRO A 113 5.22 1.37 -3.33
CA PRO A 113 6.24 1.80 -2.37
C PRO A 113 6.63 0.70 -1.37
N SER A 114 7.70 0.93 -0.62
CA SER A 114 8.15 0.01 0.43
C SER A 114 7.08 -0.17 1.52
N THR A 115 7.16 -1.28 2.26
CA THR A 115 6.26 -1.55 3.39
C THR A 115 6.24 -0.43 4.42
N GLU A 116 7.39 0.19 4.70
CA GLU A 116 7.49 1.32 5.63
C GLU A 116 6.72 2.54 5.14
N VAL A 117 6.86 2.88 3.86
CA VAL A 117 6.12 3.99 3.22
C VAL A 117 4.62 3.68 3.21
N ASN A 118 4.23 2.46 2.84
CA ASN A 118 2.83 2.05 2.79
C ASN A 118 2.18 2.04 4.18
N LEU A 119 2.90 1.63 5.23
CA LEU A 119 2.40 1.69 6.61
C LEU A 119 2.22 3.13 7.10
N THR A 120 3.11 4.03 6.68
CA THR A 120 2.97 5.47 6.98
C THR A 120 1.75 6.05 6.30
N ASP A 121 1.61 5.83 4.99
CA ASP A 121 0.48 6.31 4.17
C ASP A 121 -0.86 5.79 4.72
N ALA A 122 -0.93 4.49 5.03
CA ALA A 122 -2.12 3.88 5.62
C ALA A 122 -2.46 4.51 6.98
N ALA A 123 -1.49 4.64 7.89
CA ALA A 123 -1.73 5.25 9.19
C ALA A 123 -2.19 6.71 9.11
N ASP A 124 -1.63 7.48 8.18
CA ASP A 124 -2.00 8.89 7.96
C ASP A 124 -3.39 9.01 7.31
N GLY A 125 -3.74 8.09 6.41
CA GLY A 125 -5.07 7.98 5.82
C GLY A 125 -6.14 7.69 6.88
N GLU A 126 -5.96 6.63 7.67
CA GLU A 126 -6.88 6.29 8.76
C GLU A 126 -7.01 7.42 9.80
N ASN A 127 -5.90 8.11 10.12
CA ASN A 127 -5.93 9.27 11.00
C ASN A 127 -6.84 10.36 10.45
N PHE A 128 -6.69 10.75 9.17
CA PHE A 128 -7.55 11.72 8.53
C PHE A 128 -9.03 11.29 8.52
N GLU A 129 -9.28 10.00 8.29
CA GLU A 129 -10.64 9.49 8.24
C GLU A 129 -11.38 9.64 9.57
N TRP A 130 -10.74 9.33 10.71
CA TRP A 130 -11.43 9.41 12.00
C TRP A 130 -11.35 10.79 12.67
N THR A 131 -10.30 11.59 12.41
CA THR A 131 -10.17 12.93 13.03
C THR A 131 -11.02 13.99 12.31
N ASP A 132 -11.06 13.92 10.97
CA ASP A 132 -11.62 14.98 10.12
C ASP A 132 -12.85 14.47 9.36
N MET A 133 -12.68 13.51 8.47
CA MET A 133 -13.68 13.12 7.48
C MET A 133 -14.97 12.59 8.12
N TYR A 134 -14.91 11.55 8.93
CA TYR A 134 -16.10 10.96 9.55
C TYR A 134 -16.71 11.85 10.62
N ALA A 135 -15.92 12.67 11.30
CA ALA A 135 -16.44 13.66 12.25
C ALA A 135 -17.30 14.72 11.54
N GLU A 136 -16.82 15.27 10.42
CA GLU A 136 -17.56 16.22 9.59
C GLU A 136 -18.82 15.59 8.98
N PHE A 137 -18.68 14.36 8.43
CA PHE A 137 -19.82 13.66 7.83
C PHE A 137 -20.93 13.34 8.85
N ALA A 138 -20.55 12.94 10.07
CA ALA A 138 -21.52 12.70 11.14
C ALA A 138 -22.26 13.98 11.57
N ALA A 139 -21.54 15.11 11.66
CA ALA A 139 -22.15 16.41 11.99
C ALA A 139 -23.16 16.82 10.91
N THR A 140 -22.75 16.79 9.65
CA THR A 140 -23.60 17.11 8.49
C THR A 140 -24.84 16.20 8.44
N ALA A 141 -24.67 14.90 8.61
CA ALA A 141 -25.81 13.96 8.59
C ALA A 141 -26.82 14.25 9.72
N ARG A 142 -26.36 14.69 10.90
CA ARG A 142 -27.26 15.11 11.98
C ARG A 142 -28.02 16.39 11.64
N GLU A 143 -27.35 17.39 11.08
CA GLU A 143 -27.96 18.65 10.68
C GLU A 143 -29.04 18.43 9.60
N GLU A 144 -28.81 17.47 8.69
CA GLU A 144 -29.76 17.10 7.64
C GLU A 144 -30.85 16.11 8.11
N GLY A 145 -30.80 15.65 9.36
CA GLY A 145 -31.82 14.77 9.95
C GLY A 145 -31.60 13.26 9.73
N PHE A 146 -30.42 12.84 9.21
CA PHE A 146 -30.04 11.43 8.98
C PHE A 146 -29.33 10.83 10.20
N ALA A 147 -30.02 10.74 11.35
CA ALA A 147 -29.45 10.32 12.62
C ALA A 147 -28.79 8.93 12.58
N ASP A 148 -29.39 7.95 11.87
CA ASP A 148 -28.86 6.60 11.73
C ASP A 148 -27.55 6.59 10.92
N ILE A 149 -27.46 7.40 9.88
CA ILE A 149 -26.24 7.55 9.06
C ILE A 149 -25.15 8.23 9.89
N ALA A 150 -25.48 9.29 10.63
CA ALA A 150 -24.55 9.97 11.53
C ALA A 150 -23.96 9.00 12.57
N PHE A 151 -24.80 8.15 13.17
CA PHE A 151 -24.35 7.11 14.09
C PHE A 151 -23.36 6.12 13.42
N LEU A 152 -23.64 5.71 12.18
CA LEU A 152 -22.75 4.80 11.44
C LEU A 152 -21.41 5.48 11.13
N PHE A 153 -21.39 6.74 10.70
CA PHE A 153 -20.14 7.49 10.50
C PHE A 153 -19.29 7.53 11.77
N GLU A 154 -19.87 7.80 12.93
CA GLU A 154 -19.15 7.78 14.21
C GLU A 154 -18.60 6.40 14.55
N LYS A 155 -19.38 5.33 14.31
CA LYS A 155 -18.94 3.98 14.61
C LYS A 155 -17.82 3.51 13.69
N VAL A 156 -17.92 3.83 12.40
CA VAL A 156 -16.84 3.54 11.44
C VAL A 156 -15.59 4.35 11.80
N GLY A 157 -15.71 5.67 12.04
CA GLY A 157 -14.57 6.49 12.48
C GLY A 157 -13.86 5.94 13.71
N ALA A 158 -14.61 5.38 14.68
CA ALA A 158 -14.00 4.71 15.84
C ALA A 158 -13.21 3.44 15.46
N ILE A 159 -13.61 2.74 14.39
CA ILE A 159 -12.88 1.58 13.86
C ILE A 159 -11.58 2.05 13.18
N GLU A 160 -11.64 3.12 12.37
CA GLU A 160 -10.46 3.64 11.67
C GLU A 160 -9.37 4.12 12.62
N LYS A 161 -9.76 4.63 13.80
CA LYS A 161 -8.80 4.90 14.89
C LYS A 161 -8.04 3.63 15.32
N THR A 162 -8.69 2.49 15.42
CA THR A 162 -8.02 1.23 15.78
C THR A 162 -7.12 0.72 14.65
N HIS A 163 -7.46 1.00 13.39
CA HIS A 163 -6.63 0.70 12.23
C HIS A 163 -5.36 1.56 12.25
N GLU A 164 -5.47 2.87 12.50
CA GLU A 164 -4.32 3.75 12.65
C GLU A 164 -3.37 3.25 13.74
N GLU A 165 -3.88 2.98 14.96
CA GLU A 165 -3.09 2.48 16.07
C GLU A 165 -2.33 1.19 15.69
N ARG A 166 -2.97 0.29 14.96
CA ARG A 166 -2.37 -0.94 14.45
C ARG A 166 -1.24 -0.65 13.46
N TYR A 167 -1.49 0.21 12.45
CA TYR A 167 -0.48 0.53 11.45
C TYR A 167 0.71 1.28 12.04
N ARG A 168 0.51 2.19 12.98
CA ARG A 168 1.60 2.88 13.69
C ARG A 168 2.45 1.90 14.51
N LYS A 169 1.82 0.95 15.18
CA LYS A 169 2.54 -0.11 15.91
C LYS A 169 3.38 -0.98 14.97
N LEU A 170 2.82 -1.39 13.83
CA LEU A 170 3.54 -2.17 12.82
C LEU A 170 4.68 -1.38 12.20
N LEU A 171 4.48 -0.09 11.92
CA LEU A 171 5.50 0.82 11.44
C LEU A 171 6.66 0.94 12.43
N GLY A 172 6.36 1.10 13.73
CA GLY A 172 7.37 1.09 14.80
C GLY A 172 8.19 -0.20 14.77
N ASN A 173 7.54 -1.35 14.71
CA ASN A 173 8.22 -2.65 14.65
C ASN A 173 9.16 -2.78 13.43
N VAL A 174 8.77 -2.23 12.26
CA VAL A 174 9.60 -2.25 11.04
C VAL A 174 10.80 -1.33 11.22
N LYS A 175 10.60 -0.09 11.70
CA LYS A 175 11.65 0.91 11.90
C LYS A 175 12.70 0.46 12.93
N GLU A 176 12.27 -0.20 13.99
CA GLU A 176 13.12 -0.72 15.05
C GLU A 176 13.73 -2.08 14.72
N GLY A 177 13.35 -2.71 13.60
CA GLY A 177 13.85 -4.03 13.19
C GLY A 177 13.39 -5.18 14.08
N VAL A 178 12.29 -4.99 14.82
CA VAL A 178 11.79 -5.95 15.81
C VAL A 178 10.60 -6.80 15.35
N VAL A 179 10.29 -6.80 14.04
CA VAL A 179 9.18 -7.62 13.50
C VAL A 179 9.32 -9.09 13.89
N PHE A 180 10.55 -9.61 13.86
CA PHE A 180 10.89 -11.02 14.14
C PHE A 180 11.70 -11.19 15.42
N SER A 181 11.69 -10.21 16.32
CA SER A 181 12.39 -10.29 17.61
C SER A 181 11.62 -9.51 18.69
N ARG A 182 11.87 -9.89 19.95
CA ARG A 182 11.35 -9.20 21.14
C ARG A 182 12.43 -9.26 22.22
N ASP A 183 12.30 -8.41 23.22
CA ASP A 183 13.22 -8.39 24.38
C ASP A 183 12.97 -9.57 25.32
N GLU A 184 11.74 -10.13 25.30
CA GLU A 184 11.33 -11.27 26.09
C GLU A 184 11.10 -12.52 25.20
N ASP A 185 11.01 -13.69 25.83
CA ASP A 185 10.65 -14.90 25.14
C ASP A 185 9.20 -14.87 24.68
N MET A 186 9.00 -15.04 23.39
CA MET A 186 7.69 -15.05 22.74
C MET A 186 7.43 -16.39 22.06
N ILE A 187 6.17 -16.68 21.82
CA ILE A 187 5.74 -17.82 21.04
C ILE A 187 5.68 -17.41 19.57
N TRP A 188 6.56 -17.98 18.78
CA TRP A 188 6.61 -17.81 17.32
C TRP A 188 5.97 -19.01 16.63
N GLU A 189 5.04 -18.76 15.73
CA GLU A 189 4.36 -19.79 14.96
C GLU A 189 4.64 -19.64 13.47
N CYS A 190 5.01 -20.74 12.82
CA CYS A 190 5.16 -20.78 11.37
C CYS A 190 3.81 -20.83 10.69
N SER A 191 3.41 -19.78 9.97
CA SER A 191 2.13 -19.66 9.28
C SER A 191 1.90 -20.72 8.18
N ASN A 192 2.97 -21.39 7.71
CA ASN A 192 2.85 -22.43 6.70
C ASN A 192 2.54 -23.82 7.30
N CYS A 193 3.17 -24.20 8.41
CA CYS A 193 3.06 -25.57 8.95
C CYS A 193 2.64 -25.67 10.43
N GLY A 194 2.42 -24.53 11.11
CA GLY A 194 2.01 -24.48 12.51
C GLY A 194 3.14 -24.82 13.50
N HIS A 195 4.40 -24.96 13.06
CA HIS A 195 5.52 -25.24 13.97
C HIS A 195 5.73 -24.08 14.94
N ILE A 196 5.85 -24.40 16.22
CA ILE A 196 5.99 -23.43 17.31
C ILE A 196 7.42 -23.43 17.84
N VAL A 197 7.95 -22.23 18.08
CA VAL A 197 9.23 -22.00 18.74
C VAL A 197 9.05 -20.96 19.82
N VAL A 198 9.64 -21.19 20.99
CA VAL A 198 9.69 -20.19 22.08
C VAL A 198 11.08 -19.58 22.12
N GLY A 199 11.15 -18.25 22.21
CA GLY A 199 12.40 -17.51 22.31
C GLY A 199 12.25 -16.05 21.90
N LYS A 200 13.35 -15.31 22.06
CA LYS A 200 13.38 -13.86 21.75
C LYS A 200 13.33 -13.55 20.26
N LYS A 201 13.63 -14.51 19.39
CA LYS A 201 13.70 -14.32 17.94
C LYS A 201 13.07 -15.49 17.21
N ALA A 202 12.38 -15.17 16.11
CA ALA A 202 11.97 -16.17 15.16
C ALA A 202 13.20 -16.82 14.48
N PRO A 203 13.16 -18.15 14.21
CA PRO A 203 14.26 -18.84 13.50
C PRO A 203 14.42 -18.28 12.08
N GLU A 204 15.65 -18.24 11.56
CA GLU A 204 15.92 -17.84 10.18
C GLU A 204 15.26 -18.79 9.16
N LEU A 205 15.11 -20.06 9.54
CA LEU A 205 14.50 -21.11 8.73
C LEU A 205 13.64 -22.02 9.60
N CYS A 206 12.42 -22.31 9.18
CA CYS A 206 11.57 -23.28 9.89
C CYS A 206 12.22 -24.68 9.85
N PRO A 207 12.48 -25.32 11.00
CA PRO A 207 13.14 -26.63 11.03
C PRO A 207 12.30 -27.74 10.40
N VAL A 208 10.98 -27.57 10.36
CA VAL A 208 10.03 -28.56 9.83
C VAL A 208 9.83 -28.40 8.33
N CYS A 209 9.33 -27.23 7.86
CA CYS A 209 8.92 -27.06 6.47
C CYS A 209 9.89 -26.24 5.62
N LYS A 210 11.02 -25.79 6.20
CA LYS A 210 12.09 -25.06 5.51
C LYS A 210 11.66 -23.72 4.89
N HIS A 211 10.54 -23.14 5.33
CA HIS A 211 10.18 -21.77 4.96
C HIS A 211 11.03 -20.76 5.73
N PRO A 212 11.36 -19.62 5.12
CA PRO A 212 12.19 -18.59 5.74
C PRO A 212 11.50 -17.91 6.92
N LYS A 213 12.26 -17.16 7.71
CA LYS A 213 11.81 -16.36 8.87
C LYS A 213 10.56 -15.52 8.60
N SER A 214 10.37 -15.03 7.38
CA SER A 214 9.20 -14.26 6.98
C SER A 214 7.86 -14.98 7.14
N TYR A 215 7.87 -16.29 7.31
CA TYR A 215 6.69 -17.10 7.60
C TYR A 215 6.38 -17.24 9.10
N PHE A 216 7.23 -16.73 9.98
CA PHE A 216 6.95 -16.73 11.41
C PHE A 216 6.14 -15.47 11.82
N MET A 217 5.21 -15.67 12.71
CA MET A 217 4.42 -14.61 13.35
C MET A 217 4.34 -14.85 14.85
N LEU A 218 4.06 -13.81 15.61
CA LEU A 218 3.69 -13.98 17.01
C LEU A 218 2.37 -14.74 17.09
N ARG A 219 2.35 -15.81 17.87
CA ARG A 219 1.12 -16.56 18.10
C ARG A 219 0.13 -15.72 18.90
N ALA A 220 -1.08 -15.62 18.42
CA ALA A 220 -2.21 -15.12 19.19
C ALA A 220 -2.86 -16.30 19.92
N ASP A 221 -3.07 -16.18 21.22
CA ASP A 221 -3.69 -17.20 22.09
C ASP A 221 -4.75 -16.58 23.01
N ASN A 222 -5.38 -15.52 22.54
CA ASN A 222 -6.39 -14.74 23.27
C ASN A 222 -7.85 -15.11 22.86
N TYR A 223 -8.09 -16.34 22.43
CA TYR A 223 -9.40 -16.88 22.07
C TYR A 223 -10.02 -17.72 23.17
#